data_0e779f97e4946c3d8c55611ad643a827
#
_entry.id   0e779f97e4946c3d8c55611ad643a827
#
_cell.length_a   1.000
_cell.length_b   1.000
_cell.length_c   1.000
_cell.angle_alpha   90.00
_cell.angle_beta   90.00
_cell.angle_gamma   90.00
#
_symmetry.space_group_name_H-M   'P 1'
#
loop_
_entity.id
_entity.type
_entity.pdbx_description
1 polymer ?
#
loop_
_entity_poly.entity_id
_entity_poly.type
_entity_poly.pdbx_seq_one_letter_code
_entity_poly.pdbx_strand_id
1 'polypeptide(L)'
;MTQGKIIKVSGPLVVASGMQEANIQDICRVGDLGLIGEIIEMRRDEASIQVYEETSGVGPGEPVVTTGAPLSVELGPGLISQMFDGIQRPLERFQEVTASDFLIRGVQVPNLDRDTKWTFEPSVAEGTEVVAGDIVGTVQETNMVEHRIMVPFGVSGRVTKIAAGSYTVEEPVYEIEQADGSLFTGTLMQKWPVRKGRPFARKLIPVEPMITGQRVIDTFFPVTKGGAAAVPGPFGAGKTVVQHQVAKFANVDIVIYVGCGERGNEMTDVLNEFPELIDPTTGQSIMQRTVLIANTSNMPVAAREASIYTGITIAEYFRDMGYSVAIMADSTSRWAEALREMSGRLEEMPGDEGYPAYLGSRIAEYYERAGRVKTLGTTAREGSITAIGAVSPPGGDISEPVTQNTLRIVKVFWGLDAQLAQRRHFPAINWLSSYSLYQDEVGQYIDQHEQISWAEKVTRAMNLLQKESELQEIVRLVGLDSLSEKDRLTMNAAKMIREDYLQQNAFDEVDTYTSFSKQVALLTNILTFDQESQKALELGAYFTEIMEGTVALRDRIARSKFIHEDQLATIQALKEEISETLHQIVAKGGVDNERD
;
A
#
# COMPACT_ATOMS: atom_id res chain seq x y z
N MET A 1 -38.00 5.95 9.59
CA MET A 1 -37.17 4.84 10.06
C MET A 1 -38.05 3.60 10.12
N THR A 2 -37.79 2.60 9.31
CA THR A 2 -38.57 1.36 9.30
C THR A 2 -38.14 0.52 10.49
N GLN A 3 -39.12 -0.02 11.22
CA GLN A 3 -38.90 -0.86 12.39
C GLN A 3 -39.44 -2.26 12.12
N GLY A 4 -38.54 -3.25 12.11
CA GLY A 4 -38.87 -4.66 11.99
C GLY A 4 -38.65 -5.45 13.28
N LYS A 5 -38.83 -6.75 13.19
CA LYS A 5 -38.58 -7.70 14.28
C LYS A 5 -37.73 -8.88 13.79
N ILE A 6 -36.80 -9.29 14.61
CA ILE A 6 -35.96 -10.47 14.35
C ILE A 6 -36.84 -11.72 14.29
N ILE A 7 -36.68 -12.53 13.25
CA ILE A 7 -37.33 -13.83 13.08
C ILE A 7 -36.34 -15.00 13.14
N LYS A 8 -35.07 -14.75 12.80
CA LYS A 8 -34.02 -15.79 12.79
C LYS A 8 -32.66 -15.16 13.12
N VAL A 9 -31.85 -15.85 13.90
CA VAL A 9 -30.43 -15.51 14.15
C VAL A 9 -29.58 -16.73 13.81
N SER A 10 -28.54 -16.54 12.99
CA SER A 10 -27.61 -17.60 12.58
C SER A 10 -26.18 -17.05 12.58
N GLY A 11 -25.53 -17.06 13.75
CA GLY A 11 -24.26 -16.36 13.95
C GLY A 11 -24.41 -14.87 13.65
N PRO A 12 -23.52 -14.24 12.87
CA PRO A 12 -23.62 -12.82 12.55
C PRO A 12 -24.73 -12.48 11.54
N LEU A 13 -25.44 -13.47 10.98
CA LEU A 13 -26.59 -13.26 10.11
C LEU A 13 -27.88 -13.21 10.90
N VAL A 14 -28.59 -12.10 10.82
CA VAL A 14 -29.92 -11.89 11.43
C VAL A 14 -30.93 -11.66 10.31
N VAL A 15 -32.09 -12.31 10.40
CA VAL A 15 -33.21 -12.08 9.49
C VAL A 15 -34.32 -11.38 10.27
N ALA A 16 -34.80 -10.25 9.74
CA ALA A 16 -35.88 -9.47 10.33
C ALA A 16 -37.03 -9.31 9.34
N SER A 17 -38.28 -9.40 9.84
CA SER A 17 -39.50 -9.12 9.07
C SER A 17 -39.99 -7.70 9.31
N GLY A 18 -40.89 -7.22 8.44
CA GLY A 18 -41.45 -5.88 8.52
C GLY A 18 -40.54 -4.78 7.96
N MET A 19 -39.57 -5.13 7.12
CA MET A 19 -38.54 -4.26 6.60
C MET A 19 -38.82 -3.72 5.19
N GLN A 20 -40.05 -3.67 4.73
CA GLN A 20 -40.45 -3.38 3.34
C GLN A 20 -39.94 -2.04 2.78
N GLU A 21 -39.74 -1.04 3.64
CA GLU A 21 -39.28 0.30 3.24
C GLU A 21 -37.76 0.48 3.36
N ALA A 22 -37.06 -0.55 3.80
CA ALA A 22 -35.60 -0.52 3.91
C ALA A 22 -34.93 -0.82 2.58
N ASN A 23 -33.71 -0.35 2.40
CA ASN A 23 -32.90 -0.60 1.20
C ASN A 23 -31.73 -1.55 1.50
N ILE A 24 -31.29 -2.26 0.47
CA ILE A 24 -30.04 -3.01 0.53
C ILE A 24 -28.91 -2.02 0.81
N GLN A 25 -27.98 -2.42 1.68
CA GLN A 25 -26.87 -1.65 2.22
C GLN A 25 -27.26 -0.62 3.34
N ASP A 26 -28.53 -0.47 3.68
CA ASP A 26 -28.88 0.35 4.84
C ASP A 26 -28.29 -0.24 6.12
N ILE A 27 -27.75 0.63 6.97
CA ILE A 27 -27.32 0.27 8.32
C ILE A 27 -28.54 0.13 9.23
N CYS A 28 -28.54 -0.93 10.02
CA CYS A 28 -29.55 -1.24 11.01
C CYS A 28 -28.98 -1.26 12.42
N ARG A 29 -29.84 -0.95 13.39
CA ARG A 29 -29.64 -1.24 14.79
C ARG A 29 -30.41 -2.52 15.14
N VAL A 30 -29.68 -3.56 15.55
CA VAL A 30 -30.19 -4.92 15.70
C VAL A 30 -30.28 -5.28 17.18
N GLY A 31 -31.45 -5.74 17.59
CA GLY A 31 -31.75 -6.16 18.95
C GLY A 31 -31.85 -5.02 19.96
N ASP A 32 -32.11 -5.35 21.22
CA ASP A 32 -32.22 -4.41 22.33
C ASP A 32 -30.88 -3.70 22.63
N LEU A 33 -29.76 -4.34 22.30
CA LEU A 33 -28.43 -3.76 22.42
C LEU A 33 -28.12 -2.74 21.31
N GLY A 34 -28.90 -2.71 20.23
CA GLY A 34 -28.70 -1.80 19.10
C GLY A 34 -27.41 -2.08 18.32
N LEU A 35 -27.06 -3.35 18.14
CA LEU A 35 -25.86 -3.78 17.41
C LEU A 35 -25.86 -3.25 15.97
N ILE A 36 -24.71 -2.88 15.46
CA ILE A 36 -24.57 -2.36 14.09
C ILE A 36 -24.62 -3.53 13.11
N GLY A 37 -25.52 -3.45 12.11
CA GLY A 37 -25.62 -4.39 11.02
C GLY A 37 -25.94 -3.71 9.69
N GLU A 38 -25.68 -4.38 8.58
CA GLU A 38 -25.96 -3.92 7.22
C GLU A 38 -26.92 -4.88 6.53
N ILE A 39 -27.93 -4.36 5.85
CA ILE A 39 -28.84 -5.16 5.04
C ILE A 39 -28.11 -5.62 3.78
N ILE A 40 -27.94 -6.93 3.64
CA ILE A 40 -27.22 -7.54 2.50
C ILE A 40 -28.16 -8.19 1.48
N GLU A 41 -29.39 -8.52 1.90
CA GLU A 41 -30.40 -9.09 1.02
C GLU A 41 -31.81 -8.68 1.47
N MET A 42 -32.71 -8.49 0.51
CA MET A 42 -34.12 -8.23 0.76
C MET A 42 -34.97 -9.28 0.03
N ARG A 43 -35.84 -9.96 0.76
CA ARG A 43 -36.82 -10.89 0.21
C ARG A 43 -38.23 -10.50 0.67
N ARG A 44 -38.97 -9.81 -0.16
CA ARG A 44 -40.29 -9.24 0.16
C ARG A 44 -40.22 -8.26 1.35
N ASP A 45 -40.72 -8.67 2.53
CA ASP A 45 -40.69 -7.89 3.78
C ASP A 45 -39.59 -8.34 4.75
N GLU A 46 -38.80 -9.34 4.36
CA GLU A 46 -37.69 -9.87 5.15
C GLU A 46 -36.37 -9.27 4.69
N ALA A 47 -35.57 -8.80 5.65
CA ALA A 47 -34.20 -8.34 5.46
C ALA A 47 -33.21 -9.31 6.07
N SER A 48 -32.24 -9.77 5.30
CA SER A 48 -31.07 -10.47 5.81
C SER A 48 -30.01 -9.43 6.16
N ILE A 49 -29.59 -9.40 7.41
CA ILE A 49 -28.72 -8.38 8.00
C ILE A 49 -27.46 -9.02 8.49
N GLN A 50 -26.33 -8.57 7.97
CA GLN A 50 -25.00 -8.97 8.44
C GLN A 50 -24.59 -8.05 9.59
N VAL A 51 -24.48 -8.58 10.80
CA VAL A 51 -24.10 -7.81 11.98
C VAL A 51 -22.60 -7.69 12.11
N TYR A 52 -22.10 -6.50 12.38
CA TYR A 52 -20.67 -6.18 12.53
C TYR A 52 -20.12 -6.48 13.93
N GLU A 53 -20.97 -6.90 14.83
CA GLU A 53 -20.65 -7.22 16.21
C GLU A 53 -21.10 -8.65 16.56
N GLU A 54 -20.67 -9.18 17.69
CA GLU A 54 -21.07 -10.51 18.13
C GLU A 54 -22.54 -10.53 18.51
N THR A 55 -23.31 -11.51 18.01
CA THR A 55 -24.75 -11.63 18.15
C THR A 55 -25.20 -12.53 19.31
N SER A 56 -24.28 -13.00 20.15
CA SER A 56 -24.63 -13.84 21.31
C SER A 56 -25.66 -13.17 22.21
N GLY A 57 -26.76 -13.88 22.49
CA GLY A 57 -27.86 -13.38 23.32
C GLY A 57 -28.92 -12.56 22.57
N VAL A 58 -28.73 -12.26 21.28
CA VAL A 58 -29.78 -11.67 20.44
C VAL A 58 -30.75 -12.77 19.99
N GLY A 59 -32.06 -12.52 20.07
CA GLY A 59 -33.06 -13.53 19.78
C GLY A 59 -34.27 -13.04 18.96
N PRO A 60 -35.10 -13.97 18.49
CA PRO A 60 -36.34 -13.64 17.78
C PRO A 60 -37.27 -12.77 18.62
N GLY A 61 -37.92 -11.81 17.98
CA GLY A 61 -38.85 -10.85 18.60
C GLY A 61 -38.22 -9.51 18.98
N GLU A 62 -36.89 -9.44 19.09
CA GLU A 62 -36.21 -8.18 19.35
C GLU A 62 -36.33 -7.21 18.15
N PRO A 63 -36.24 -5.88 18.41
CA PRO A 63 -36.43 -4.87 17.38
C PRO A 63 -35.24 -4.79 16.41
N VAL A 64 -35.54 -4.38 15.17
CA VAL A 64 -34.54 -3.95 14.19
C VAL A 64 -34.97 -2.60 13.63
N VAL A 65 -34.09 -1.61 13.69
CA VAL A 65 -34.38 -0.26 13.22
C VAL A 65 -33.37 0.14 12.15
N THR A 66 -33.85 0.45 10.93
CA THR A 66 -32.96 0.98 9.87
C THR A 66 -32.62 2.44 10.13
N THR A 67 -31.39 2.83 9.81
CA THR A 67 -30.96 4.23 9.80
C THR A 67 -31.38 4.97 8.52
N GLY A 68 -31.74 4.23 7.45
CA GLY A 68 -32.02 4.76 6.12
C GLY A 68 -30.78 5.28 5.38
N ALA A 69 -29.60 4.89 5.81
CA ALA A 69 -28.34 5.29 5.20
C ALA A 69 -27.35 4.11 5.18
N PRO A 70 -26.51 3.99 4.14
CA PRO A 70 -25.50 2.96 4.03
C PRO A 70 -24.34 3.18 5.01
N LEU A 71 -23.50 2.15 5.20
CA LEU A 71 -22.27 2.26 5.96
C LEU A 71 -21.41 3.38 5.36
N SER A 72 -21.17 4.41 6.17
CA SER A 72 -20.45 5.60 5.76
C SER A 72 -19.33 5.92 6.75
N VAL A 73 -18.23 6.44 6.22
CA VAL A 73 -17.13 6.98 7.03
C VAL A 73 -17.28 8.47 7.23
N GLU A 74 -16.78 8.95 8.35
CA GLU A 74 -16.62 10.37 8.65
C GLU A 74 -15.25 10.83 8.19
N LEU A 75 -15.22 11.85 7.35
CA LEU A 75 -14.03 12.36 6.67
C LEU A 75 -13.80 13.81 7.09
N GLY A 76 -12.75 14.04 7.84
CA GLY A 76 -12.41 15.35 8.40
C GLY A 76 -11.10 15.33 9.18
N PRO A 77 -10.68 16.45 9.77
CA PRO A 77 -9.51 16.49 10.64
C PRO A 77 -9.65 15.53 11.83
N GLY A 78 -8.56 14.85 12.19
CA GLY A 78 -8.54 13.81 13.21
C GLY A 78 -8.52 12.38 12.66
N LEU A 79 -8.31 12.21 11.35
CA LEU A 79 -8.09 10.90 10.72
C LEU A 79 -6.63 10.44 10.85
N ILE A 80 -5.69 11.37 10.67
CA ILE A 80 -4.26 11.05 10.70
C ILE A 80 -3.82 10.72 12.13
N SER A 81 -2.85 9.83 12.25
CA SER A 81 -2.31 9.32 13.53
C SER A 81 -3.32 8.50 14.35
N GLN A 82 -4.45 8.14 13.77
CA GLN A 82 -5.49 7.37 14.46
C GLN A 82 -5.50 5.92 14.02
N MET A 83 -6.01 5.08 14.92
CA MET A 83 -6.30 3.69 14.68
C MET A 83 -7.79 3.43 14.78
N PHE A 84 -8.34 2.90 13.70
CA PHE A 84 -9.75 2.53 13.58
C PHE A 84 -9.91 1.02 13.44
N ASP A 85 -11.10 0.52 13.75
CA ASP A 85 -11.52 -0.82 13.34
C ASP A 85 -12.11 -0.82 11.91
N GLY A 86 -12.60 -1.98 11.46
CA GLY A 86 -13.12 -2.15 10.09
C GLY A 86 -14.31 -1.27 9.72
N ILE A 87 -15.04 -0.72 10.68
CA ILE A 87 -16.17 0.20 10.49
C ILE A 87 -15.91 1.62 11.01
N GLN A 88 -14.63 1.98 11.12
CA GLN A 88 -14.15 3.29 11.57
C GLN A 88 -14.44 3.62 13.04
N ARG A 89 -14.53 2.64 13.94
CA ARG A 89 -14.56 2.97 15.38
C ARG A 89 -13.13 3.27 15.84
N PRO A 90 -12.86 4.44 16.48
CA PRO A 90 -11.53 4.79 16.98
C PRO A 90 -11.19 3.93 18.21
N LEU A 91 -10.17 3.06 18.09
CA LEU A 91 -9.89 2.02 19.09
C LEU A 91 -9.38 2.61 20.42
N GLU A 92 -8.54 3.63 20.38
CA GLU A 92 -8.06 4.30 21.59
C GLU A 92 -9.20 4.98 22.37
N ARG A 93 -10.03 5.72 21.67
CA ARG A 93 -11.20 6.39 22.28
C ARG A 93 -12.23 5.40 22.81
N PHE A 94 -12.39 4.28 22.11
CA PHE A 94 -13.26 3.20 22.56
C PHE A 94 -12.77 2.60 23.89
N GLN A 95 -11.47 2.35 24.01
CA GLN A 95 -10.82 1.88 25.24
C GLN A 95 -10.99 2.88 26.40
N GLU A 96 -10.79 4.18 26.14
CA GLU A 96 -11.00 5.22 27.16
C GLU A 96 -12.44 5.26 27.69
N VAL A 97 -13.44 5.19 26.79
CA VAL A 97 -14.87 5.26 27.17
C VAL A 97 -15.33 4.01 27.90
N THR A 98 -14.85 2.84 27.47
CA THR A 98 -15.29 1.55 28.05
C THR A 98 -14.43 1.09 29.22
N ALA A 99 -13.25 1.68 29.42
CA ALA A 99 -12.22 1.22 30.35
C ALA A 99 -11.92 -0.30 30.18
N SER A 100 -11.94 -0.80 28.94
CA SER A 100 -11.77 -2.21 28.58
C SER A 100 -10.90 -2.36 27.35
N ASP A 101 -10.00 -3.35 27.37
CA ASP A 101 -9.19 -3.74 26.21
C ASP A 101 -9.98 -4.54 25.16
N PHE A 102 -11.25 -4.83 25.43
CA PHE A 102 -12.13 -5.57 24.53
C PHE A 102 -13.21 -4.65 23.95
N LEU A 103 -13.58 -4.89 22.69
CA LEU A 103 -14.68 -4.21 22.03
C LEU A 103 -16.01 -4.65 22.70
N ILE A 104 -16.60 -3.75 23.48
CA ILE A 104 -17.90 -4.00 24.14
C ILE A 104 -19.01 -3.74 23.13
N ARG A 105 -19.94 -4.71 23.02
CA ARG A 105 -21.06 -4.68 22.07
C ARG A 105 -22.05 -3.56 22.39
N GLY A 106 -22.61 -2.96 21.34
CA GLY A 106 -23.64 -1.94 21.44
C GLY A 106 -23.13 -0.55 21.91
N VAL A 107 -21.86 -0.43 22.28
CA VAL A 107 -21.26 0.86 22.64
C VAL A 107 -20.99 1.67 21.38
N GLN A 108 -21.45 2.91 21.38
CA GLN A 108 -21.26 3.86 20.29
C GLN A 108 -20.26 4.92 20.69
N VAL A 109 -19.23 5.08 19.87
CA VAL A 109 -18.24 6.15 19.98
C VAL A 109 -18.23 6.89 18.64
N PRO A 110 -18.24 8.24 18.64
CA PRO A 110 -18.10 9.00 17.39
C PRO A 110 -16.82 8.61 16.64
N ASN A 111 -16.92 8.49 15.31
CA ASN A 111 -15.79 8.05 14.49
C ASN A 111 -14.66 9.09 14.48
N LEU A 112 -14.99 10.37 14.47
CA LEU A 112 -14.05 11.47 14.70
C LEU A 112 -14.29 12.10 16.08
N ASP A 113 -13.25 12.63 16.69
CA ASP A 113 -13.36 13.33 17.98
C ASP A 113 -14.21 14.60 17.82
N ARG A 114 -15.21 14.76 18.70
CA ARG A 114 -16.13 15.91 18.72
C ARG A 114 -15.65 17.05 19.61
N ASP A 115 -14.70 16.79 20.47
CA ASP A 115 -14.24 17.74 21.50
C ASP A 115 -13.03 18.55 21.02
N THR A 116 -12.18 17.97 20.17
CA THR A 116 -10.99 18.63 19.64
C THR A 116 -11.37 19.81 18.75
N LYS A 117 -10.75 20.95 19.01
CA LYS A 117 -10.87 22.16 18.21
C LYS A 117 -9.71 22.32 17.26
N TRP A 118 -10.04 22.59 16.00
CA TRP A 118 -9.12 22.75 14.90
C TRP A 118 -9.08 24.20 14.43
N THR A 119 -7.91 24.75 14.22
CA THR A 119 -7.74 26.10 13.68
C THR A 119 -7.98 26.06 12.17
N PHE A 120 -9.06 26.69 11.73
CA PHE A 120 -9.45 26.77 10.32
C PHE A 120 -9.02 28.11 9.73
N GLU A 121 -8.35 28.07 8.58
CA GLU A 121 -7.94 29.21 7.79
C GLU A 121 -8.65 29.19 6.42
N PRO A 122 -9.50 30.21 6.11
CA PRO A 122 -10.18 30.29 4.82
C PRO A 122 -9.22 30.48 3.66
N SER A 123 -9.44 29.74 2.57
CA SER A 123 -8.73 29.92 1.28
C SER A 123 -9.53 30.75 0.27
N VAL A 124 -10.82 30.97 0.53
CA VAL A 124 -11.73 31.73 -0.32
C VAL A 124 -12.41 32.84 0.48
N ALA A 125 -12.84 33.90 -0.20
CA ALA A 125 -13.59 34.99 0.41
C ALA A 125 -15.11 34.80 0.25
N GLU A 126 -15.88 35.52 1.07
CA GLU A 126 -17.31 35.65 0.85
C GLU A 126 -17.60 36.23 -0.55
N GLY A 127 -18.63 35.74 -1.20
CA GLY A 127 -18.99 36.09 -2.56
C GLY A 127 -18.34 35.24 -3.65
N THR A 128 -17.36 34.37 -3.31
CA THR A 128 -16.71 33.47 -4.26
C THR A 128 -17.65 32.37 -4.74
N GLU A 129 -17.71 32.12 -6.04
CA GLU A 129 -18.41 30.98 -6.61
C GLU A 129 -17.54 29.73 -6.46
N VAL A 130 -18.12 28.65 -5.93
CA VAL A 130 -17.46 27.37 -5.67
C VAL A 130 -18.28 26.21 -6.19
N VAL A 131 -17.58 25.15 -6.55
CA VAL A 131 -18.18 23.88 -7.00
C VAL A 131 -17.68 22.72 -6.14
N ALA A 132 -18.34 21.58 -6.26
CA ALA A 132 -17.93 20.36 -5.56
C ALA A 132 -16.42 20.06 -5.78
N GLY A 133 -15.70 19.82 -4.70
CA GLY A 133 -14.26 19.57 -4.70
C GLY A 133 -13.37 20.80 -4.57
N ASP A 134 -13.91 22.04 -4.65
CA ASP A 134 -13.12 23.23 -4.36
C ASP A 134 -12.69 23.28 -2.89
N ILE A 135 -11.47 23.73 -2.63
CA ILE A 135 -10.94 23.92 -1.28
C ILE A 135 -11.43 25.27 -0.77
N VAL A 136 -12.17 25.27 0.34
CA VAL A 136 -12.67 26.49 1.00
C VAL A 136 -11.73 26.99 2.11
N GLY A 137 -10.87 26.12 2.62
CA GLY A 137 -9.90 26.47 3.65
C GLY A 137 -9.09 25.27 4.08
N THR A 138 -8.20 25.47 5.03
CA THR A 138 -7.26 24.48 5.51
C THR A 138 -7.22 24.40 7.03
N VAL A 139 -6.79 23.24 7.53
CA VAL A 139 -6.51 22.97 8.94
C VAL A 139 -5.18 22.24 9.00
N GLN A 140 -4.24 22.74 9.81
CA GLN A 140 -2.99 21.98 10.05
C GLN A 140 -3.30 20.82 11.00
N GLU A 141 -3.42 19.61 10.47
CA GLU A 141 -3.76 18.42 11.24
C GLU A 141 -2.54 17.84 11.97
N THR A 142 -1.43 17.70 11.26
CA THR A 142 -0.13 17.28 11.83
C THR A 142 0.98 18.18 11.27
N ASN A 143 2.21 18.01 11.74
CA ASN A 143 3.34 18.75 11.17
C ASN A 143 3.62 18.38 9.69
N MET A 144 3.13 17.21 9.23
CA MET A 144 3.33 16.72 7.87
C MET A 144 2.12 16.90 6.97
N VAL A 145 0.90 17.02 7.52
CA VAL A 145 -0.35 17.01 6.74
C VAL A 145 -1.18 18.25 7.01
N GLU A 146 -1.40 19.03 5.97
CA GLU A 146 -2.37 20.11 5.91
C GLU A 146 -3.70 19.54 5.42
N HIS A 147 -4.71 19.52 6.28
CA HIS A 147 -6.04 19.04 5.94
C HIS A 147 -6.80 20.09 5.13
N ARG A 148 -7.19 19.77 3.91
CA ARG A 148 -7.87 20.69 2.99
C ARG A 148 -9.37 20.45 3.03
N ILE A 149 -10.13 21.44 3.49
CA ILE A 149 -11.58 21.35 3.59
C ILE A 149 -12.19 21.61 2.22
N MET A 150 -12.89 20.62 1.69
CA MET A 150 -13.45 20.64 0.34
C MET A 150 -14.97 20.79 0.37
N VAL A 151 -15.51 21.50 -0.62
CA VAL A 151 -16.95 21.54 -0.88
C VAL A 151 -17.44 20.12 -1.18
N PRO A 152 -18.47 19.61 -0.46
CA PRO A 152 -18.97 18.25 -0.68
C PRO A 152 -19.53 18.03 -2.08
N PHE A 153 -19.54 16.77 -2.52
CA PHE A 153 -20.14 16.39 -3.79
C PHE A 153 -21.65 16.74 -3.83
N GLY A 154 -22.07 17.33 -4.95
CA GLY A 154 -23.45 17.76 -5.14
C GLY A 154 -23.76 19.17 -4.61
N VAL A 155 -22.80 19.85 -4.01
CA VAL A 155 -22.93 21.24 -3.55
C VAL A 155 -22.17 22.16 -4.49
N SER A 156 -22.83 23.26 -4.90
CA SER A 156 -22.21 24.33 -5.70
C SER A 156 -22.99 25.64 -5.49
N GLY A 157 -22.31 26.76 -5.56
CA GLY A 157 -22.95 28.07 -5.40
C GLY A 157 -21.99 29.13 -4.88
N ARG A 158 -22.53 30.19 -4.30
CA ARG A 158 -21.77 31.32 -3.80
C ARG A 158 -21.56 31.22 -2.29
N VAL A 159 -20.33 31.39 -1.86
CA VAL A 159 -20.00 31.47 -0.43
C VAL A 159 -20.62 32.73 0.18
N THR A 160 -21.56 32.56 1.11
CA THR A 160 -22.22 33.67 1.78
C THR A 160 -21.61 34.02 3.12
N LYS A 161 -20.97 33.03 3.76
CA LYS A 161 -20.29 33.19 5.03
C LYS A 161 -19.14 32.25 5.17
N ILE A 162 -17.99 32.73 5.61
CA ILE A 162 -16.82 31.94 5.96
C ILE A 162 -15.92 32.75 6.89
N ALA A 163 -15.41 32.16 7.96
CA ALA A 163 -14.57 32.87 8.92
C ALA A 163 -13.45 31.98 9.44
N ALA A 164 -12.27 32.58 9.61
CA ALA A 164 -11.17 31.93 10.37
C ALA A 164 -11.59 31.76 11.83
N GLY A 165 -11.16 30.68 12.43
CA GLY A 165 -11.48 30.41 13.83
C GLY A 165 -11.10 29.02 14.28
N SER A 166 -11.44 28.71 15.50
CA SER A 166 -11.23 27.39 16.10
C SER A 166 -12.57 26.68 16.22
N TYR A 167 -12.71 25.57 15.49
CA TYR A 167 -13.97 24.84 15.35
C TYR A 167 -13.79 23.37 15.67
N THR A 168 -14.82 22.73 16.21
CA THR A 168 -14.94 21.28 16.22
C THR A 168 -15.34 20.77 14.81
N VAL A 169 -15.30 19.48 14.60
CA VAL A 169 -15.66 18.90 13.29
C VAL A 169 -17.15 19.04 12.92
N GLU A 170 -18.02 19.33 13.88
CA GLU A 170 -19.48 19.49 13.68
C GLU A 170 -19.94 20.95 13.71
N GLU A 171 -19.14 21.89 14.19
CA GLU A 171 -19.51 23.30 14.20
C GLU A 171 -19.59 23.87 12.78
N PRO A 172 -20.59 24.71 12.47
CA PRO A 172 -20.71 25.43 11.19
C PRO A 172 -19.48 26.30 10.92
N VAL A 173 -18.86 26.16 9.77
CA VAL A 173 -17.65 26.90 9.39
C VAL A 173 -17.89 27.83 8.21
N TYR A 174 -18.69 27.38 7.23
CA TYR A 174 -19.02 28.14 6.03
C TYR A 174 -20.45 27.89 5.56
N GLU A 175 -20.99 28.81 4.76
CA GLU A 175 -22.31 28.70 4.15
C GLU A 175 -22.23 28.98 2.65
N ILE A 176 -22.97 28.21 1.86
CA ILE A 176 -23.05 28.32 0.41
C ILE A 176 -24.52 28.47 0.00
N GLU A 177 -24.84 29.54 -0.71
CA GLU A 177 -26.12 29.74 -1.37
C GLU A 177 -26.12 29.03 -2.71
N GLN A 178 -26.94 28.02 -2.88
CA GLN A 178 -27.05 27.24 -4.10
C GLN A 178 -27.94 27.93 -5.14
N ALA A 179 -27.87 27.44 -6.40
CA ALA A 179 -28.60 28.04 -7.50
C ALA A 179 -30.14 28.03 -7.33
N ASP A 180 -30.68 27.12 -6.53
CA ASP A 180 -32.12 27.06 -6.16
C ASP A 180 -32.51 27.96 -4.98
N GLY A 181 -31.57 28.74 -4.44
CA GLY A 181 -31.74 29.58 -3.30
C GLY A 181 -31.67 28.85 -1.94
N SER A 182 -31.42 27.57 -1.93
CA SER A 182 -31.17 26.81 -0.69
C SER A 182 -29.81 27.16 -0.08
N LEU A 183 -29.74 27.16 1.25
CA LEU A 183 -28.50 27.40 1.98
C LEU A 183 -27.90 26.08 2.44
N PHE A 184 -26.68 25.80 2.00
CA PHE A 184 -25.88 24.69 2.50
C PHE A 184 -24.96 25.20 3.62
N THR A 185 -24.98 24.55 4.77
CA THR A 185 -24.09 24.84 5.90
C THR A 185 -23.01 23.77 5.97
N GLY A 186 -21.77 24.18 5.76
CA GLY A 186 -20.60 23.29 5.78
C GLY A 186 -19.90 23.26 7.14
N THR A 187 -19.38 22.10 7.48
CA THR A 187 -18.54 21.83 8.66
C THR A 187 -17.16 21.37 8.22
N LEU A 188 -16.26 21.06 9.16
CA LEU A 188 -14.95 20.48 8.86
C LEU A 188 -15.04 19.00 8.44
N MET A 189 -16.20 18.37 8.60
CA MET A 189 -16.43 16.95 8.37
C MET A 189 -17.45 16.72 7.27
N GLN A 190 -17.29 15.67 6.50
CA GLN A 190 -18.29 15.13 5.58
C GLN A 190 -18.42 13.61 5.75
N LYS A 191 -19.55 13.03 5.35
CA LYS A 191 -19.80 11.59 5.37
C LYS A 191 -19.81 11.05 3.96
N TRP A 192 -19.24 9.83 3.77
CA TRP A 192 -19.24 9.18 2.48
C TRP A 192 -19.48 7.67 2.61
N PRO A 193 -20.38 7.08 1.76
CA PRO A 193 -20.64 5.65 1.75
C PRO A 193 -19.39 4.86 1.32
N VAL A 194 -18.97 3.87 2.12
CA VAL A 194 -17.71 3.15 1.88
C VAL A 194 -17.72 2.32 0.60
N ARG A 195 -18.89 1.81 0.20
CA ARG A 195 -19.02 0.97 -1.00
C ARG A 195 -19.10 1.77 -2.31
N LYS A 196 -19.20 3.09 -2.21
CA LYS A 196 -19.28 3.97 -3.37
C LYS A 196 -17.96 4.72 -3.54
N GLY A 197 -17.28 4.53 -4.69
CA GLY A 197 -16.09 5.29 -5.04
C GLY A 197 -16.36 6.81 -5.06
N ARG A 198 -15.40 7.60 -4.61
CA ARG A 198 -15.51 9.07 -4.65
C ARG A 198 -15.28 9.56 -6.08
N PRO A 199 -16.07 10.54 -6.55
CA PRO A 199 -15.98 11.02 -7.91
C PRO A 199 -14.70 11.82 -8.16
N PHE A 200 -14.25 11.81 -9.41
CA PHE A 200 -13.11 12.57 -9.92
C PHE A 200 -13.42 13.07 -11.34
N ALA A 201 -12.66 14.05 -11.85
CA ALA A 201 -12.90 14.59 -13.18
C ALA A 201 -12.48 13.60 -14.28
N ARG A 202 -11.28 13.02 -14.18
CA ARG A 202 -10.80 11.98 -15.10
C ARG A 202 -9.62 11.20 -14.51
N LYS A 203 -9.43 9.96 -14.96
CA LYS A 203 -8.22 9.18 -14.69
C LYS A 203 -7.06 9.67 -15.58
N LEU A 204 -5.87 9.63 -15.03
CA LEU A 204 -4.62 9.96 -15.71
C LEU A 204 -3.74 8.71 -15.78
N ILE A 205 -2.84 8.67 -16.75
CA ILE A 205 -1.86 7.59 -16.85
C ILE A 205 -0.81 7.79 -15.76
N PRO A 206 -0.59 6.80 -14.89
CA PRO A 206 0.46 6.88 -13.88
C PRO A 206 1.82 6.65 -14.54
N VAL A 207 2.77 7.58 -14.35
CA VAL A 207 4.12 7.51 -14.93
C VAL A 207 5.22 7.75 -13.90
N GLU A 208 4.92 8.50 -12.83
CA GLU A 208 5.87 8.82 -11.77
C GLU A 208 6.08 7.60 -10.87
N PRO A 209 7.34 7.15 -10.66
CA PRO A 209 7.61 6.02 -9.78
C PRO A 209 7.32 6.36 -8.31
N MET A 210 6.77 5.40 -7.60
CA MET A 210 6.76 5.41 -6.15
C MET A 210 8.05 4.76 -5.66
N ILE A 211 8.99 5.55 -5.18
CA ILE A 211 10.25 5.07 -4.64
C ILE A 211 10.02 4.53 -3.23
N THR A 212 10.41 3.29 -3.01
CA THR A 212 10.16 2.57 -1.75
C THR A 212 11.41 2.45 -0.87
N GLY A 213 12.59 2.78 -1.43
CA GLY A 213 13.87 2.54 -0.75
C GLY A 213 14.27 1.06 -0.70
N GLN A 214 13.47 0.17 -1.31
CA GLN A 214 13.77 -1.25 -1.45
C GLN A 214 14.37 -1.50 -2.84
N ARG A 215 15.66 -1.86 -2.88
CA ARG A 215 16.41 -1.96 -4.14
C ARG A 215 15.80 -2.91 -5.17
N VAL A 216 15.31 -4.06 -4.74
CA VAL A 216 14.69 -5.03 -5.66
C VAL A 216 13.40 -4.50 -6.29
N ILE A 217 12.61 -3.74 -5.52
CA ILE A 217 11.36 -3.14 -5.99
C ILE A 217 11.68 -1.99 -6.95
N ASP A 218 12.40 -0.99 -6.47
CA ASP A 218 12.63 0.25 -7.21
C ASP A 218 13.41 0.02 -8.52
N THR A 219 14.26 -1.01 -8.55
CA THR A 219 15.08 -1.34 -9.72
C THR A 219 14.35 -2.21 -10.73
N PHE A 220 13.86 -3.37 -10.29
CA PHE A 220 13.35 -4.38 -11.22
C PHE A 220 11.83 -4.43 -11.33
N PHE A 221 11.12 -4.05 -10.28
CA PHE A 221 9.66 -4.20 -10.24
C PHE A 221 8.99 -2.94 -9.71
N PRO A 222 9.26 -1.77 -10.31
CA PRO A 222 8.73 -0.51 -9.82
C PRO A 222 7.21 -0.47 -9.91
N VAL A 223 6.60 0.24 -8.99
CA VAL A 223 5.21 0.64 -9.03
C VAL A 223 5.13 2.15 -9.16
N THR A 224 4.17 2.63 -9.93
CA THR A 224 3.94 4.08 -10.11
C THR A 224 3.02 4.63 -9.02
N LYS A 225 3.13 5.92 -8.73
CA LYS A 225 2.10 6.63 -7.96
C LYS A 225 0.77 6.57 -8.71
N GLY A 226 -0.19 5.88 -8.14
CA GLY A 226 -1.46 5.54 -8.79
C GLY A 226 -1.48 4.16 -9.44
N GLY A 227 -0.47 3.33 -9.21
CA GLY A 227 -0.42 1.95 -9.66
C GLY A 227 -1.08 0.95 -8.71
N ALA A 228 -1.06 -0.31 -9.10
CA ALA A 228 -1.54 -1.42 -8.27
C ALA A 228 -0.52 -2.57 -8.29
N ALA A 229 -0.19 -3.07 -7.10
CA ALA A 229 0.76 -4.16 -6.91
C ALA A 229 0.17 -5.26 -6.02
N ALA A 230 0.58 -6.49 -6.26
CA ALA A 230 0.30 -7.62 -5.38
C ALA A 230 1.60 -8.22 -4.83
N VAL A 231 1.56 -8.63 -3.57
CA VAL A 231 2.64 -9.32 -2.87
C VAL A 231 2.15 -10.73 -2.50
N PRO A 232 2.11 -11.66 -3.44
CA PRO A 232 1.76 -13.03 -3.12
C PRO A 232 2.98 -13.80 -2.61
N GLY A 233 2.73 -14.70 -1.68
CA GLY A 233 3.76 -15.57 -1.17
C GLY A 233 3.30 -16.49 -0.06
N PRO A 234 4.03 -17.58 0.19
CA PRO A 234 3.71 -18.51 1.26
C PRO A 234 3.85 -17.85 2.64
N PHE A 235 3.31 -18.52 3.64
CA PHE A 235 3.46 -18.10 5.02
C PHE A 235 4.96 -18.06 5.43
N GLY A 236 5.36 -17.00 6.13
CA GLY A 236 6.75 -16.84 6.60
C GLY A 236 7.75 -16.33 5.55
N ALA A 237 7.30 -16.03 4.33
CA ALA A 237 8.16 -15.46 3.29
C ALA A 237 8.41 -13.94 3.41
N GLY A 238 7.84 -13.29 4.43
CA GLY A 238 8.08 -11.87 4.72
C GLY A 238 7.11 -10.89 4.06
N LYS A 239 5.87 -11.29 3.72
CA LYS A 239 4.85 -10.40 3.14
C LYS A 239 4.64 -9.13 3.95
N THR A 240 4.34 -9.29 5.23
CA THR A 240 4.11 -8.20 6.16
C THR A 240 5.33 -7.29 6.27
N VAL A 241 6.55 -7.85 6.34
CA VAL A 241 7.79 -7.07 6.38
C VAL A 241 7.95 -6.21 5.12
N VAL A 242 7.70 -6.76 3.93
CA VAL A 242 7.77 -6.00 2.68
C VAL A 242 6.77 -4.84 2.69
N GLN A 243 5.52 -5.10 3.10
CA GLN A 243 4.51 -4.04 3.19
C GLN A 243 4.85 -2.98 4.23
N HIS A 244 5.38 -3.38 5.39
CA HIS A 244 5.85 -2.44 6.42
C HIS A 244 6.99 -1.58 5.89
N GLN A 245 7.98 -2.14 5.20
CA GLN A 245 9.08 -1.37 4.62
C GLN A 245 8.57 -0.36 3.59
N VAL A 246 7.62 -0.76 2.73
CA VAL A 246 7.00 0.16 1.78
C VAL A 246 6.18 1.24 2.50
N ALA A 247 5.40 0.90 3.51
CA ALA A 247 4.62 1.86 4.30
C ALA A 247 5.52 2.89 5.02
N LYS A 248 6.67 2.44 5.52
CA LYS A 248 7.64 3.30 6.23
C LYS A 248 8.32 4.31 5.30
N PHE A 249 8.74 3.88 4.13
CA PHE A 249 9.73 4.60 3.33
C PHE A 249 9.25 5.07 1.96
N ALA A 250 8.06 4.68 1.51
CA ALA A 250 7.53 5.14 0.23
C ALA A 250 7.43 6.67 0.18
N ASN A 251 7.84 7.24 -0.95
CA ASN A 251 7.81 8.68 -1.20
C ASN A 251 6.40 9.19 -1.54
N VAL A 252 5.44 8.90 -0.66
CA VAL A 252 4.05 9.35 -0.73
C VAL A 252 3.74 10.29 0.43
N ASP A 253 2.69 11.09 0.26
CA ASP A 253 2.28 12.06 1.29
C ASP A 253 1.57 11.38 2.45
N ILE A 254 0.73 10.39 2.16
CA ILE A 254 -0.14 9.73 3.14
C ILE A 254 -0.09 8.21 2.94
N VAL A 255 -0.08 7.50 4.06
CA VAL A 255 -0.14 6.03 4.11
C VAL A 255 -1.41 5.60 4.83
N ILE A 256 -2.15 4.69 4.21
CA ILE A 256 -3.27 3.98 4.85
C ILE A 256 -2.86 2.51 4.97
N TYR A 257 -2.76 2.02 6.19
CA TYR A 257 -2.47 0.61 6.44
C TYR A 257 -3.70 -0.12 6.93
N VAL A 258 -4.14 -1.15 6.21
CA VAL A 258 -5.31 -1.95 6.53
C VAL A 258 -4.87 -3.36 6.90
N GLY A 259 -4.86 -3.67 8.19
CA GLY A 259 -4.72 -5.03 8.70
C GLY A 259 -6.07 -5.74 8.62
N CYS A 260 -6.26 -6.55 7.58
CA CYS A 260 -7.50 -7.25 7.30
C CYS A 260 -7.39 -8.73 7.68
N GLY A 261 -7.90 -9.11 8.85
CA GLY A 261 -7.89 -10.47 9.33
C GLY A 261 -6.53 -10.99 9.80
N GLU A 262 -5.60 -10.07 10.06
CA GLU A 262 -4.27 -10.41 10.55
C GLU A 262 -4.28 -10.80 12.04
N ARG A 263 -3.17 -11.37 12.50
CA ARG A 263 -3.04 -11.77 13.89
C ARG A 263 -2.90 -10.55 14.80
N GLY A 264 -3.47 -10.62 16.00
CA GLY A 264 -3.40 -9.54 16.96
C GLY A 264 -1.97 -9.12 17.30
N ASN A 265 -1.04 -10.06 17.43
CA ASN A 265 0.37 -9.75 17.69
C ASN A 265 1.04 -8.98 16.54
N GLU A 266 0.78 -9.32 15.27
CA GLU A 266 1.32 -8.60 14.12
C GLU A 266 0.79 -7.15 14.06
N MET A 267 -0.48 -6.95 14.39
CA MET A 267 -1.05 -5.61 14.52
C MET A 267 -0.45 -4.84 15.71
N THR A 268 -0.20 -5.52 16.83
CA THR A 268 0.46 -4.91 17.99
C THR A 268 1.88 -4.44 17.65
N ASP A 269 2.61 -5.22 16.84
CA ASP A 269 3.94 -4.84 16.37
C ASP A 269 3.87 -3.54 15.53
N VAL A 270 2.90 -3.44 14.59
CA VAL A 270 2.66 -2.20 13.82
C VAL A 270 2.38 -1.01 14.75
N LEU A 271 1.53 -1.21 15.74
CA LEU A 271 1.13 -0.16 16.69
C LEU A 271 2.28 0.34 17.56
N ASN A 272 3.19 -0.56 17.91
CA ASN A 272 4.35 -0.21 18.73
C ASN A 272 5.48 0.40 17.88
N GLU A 273 5.70 -0.13 16.68
CA GLU A 273 6.81 0.29 15.82
C GLU A 273 6.53 1.63 15.10
N PHE A 274 5.34 1.82 14.52
CA PHE A 274 5.07 2.98 13.68
C PHE A 274 5.23 4.33 14.38
N PRO A 275 4.82 4.51 15.65
CA PRO A 275 5.06 5.77 16.35
C PRO A 275 6.54 6.10 16.59
N GLU A 276 7.39 5.06 16.71
CA GLU A 276 8.82 5.21 16.98
C GLU A 276 9.65 5.43 15.71
N LEU A 277 9.07 5.08 14.55
CA LEU A 277 9.74 5.21 13.27
C LEU A 277 9.78 6.65 12.79
N ILE A 278 10.96 7.06 12.37
CA ILE A 278 11.22 8.38 11.82
C ILE A 278 11.30 8.30 10.30
N ASP A 279 10.55 9.16 9.62
CA ASP A 279 10.66 9.35 8.18
C ASP A 279 12.05 9.93 7.86
N PRO A 280 12.87 9.25 7.05
CA PRO A 280 14.25 9.67 6.77
C PRO A 280 14.33 11.00 6.02
N THR A 281 13.25 11.40 5.36
CA THR A 281 13.19 12.63 4.56
C THR A 281 12.81 13.85 5.42
N THR A 282 11.87 13.66 6.34
CA THR A 282 11.28 14.76 7.11
C THR A 282 11.79 14.83 8.55
N GLY A 283 12.35 13.74 9.07
CA GLY A 283 12.77 13.62 10.49
C GLY A 283 11.59 13.56 11.48
N GLN A 284 10.37 13.38 11.00
CA GLN A 284 9.15 13.28 11.82
C GLN A 284 8.70 11.81 11.94
N SER A 285 7.89 11.51 12.96
CA SER A 285 7.29 10.18 13.07
C SER A 285 6.37 9.91 11.87
N ILE A 286 6.48 8.71 11.29
CA ILE A 286 5.63 8.30 10.17
C ILE A 286 4.15 8.25 10.53
N MET A 287 3.79 8.12 11.81
CA MET A 287 2.40 8.20 12.26
C MET A 287 1.75 9.54 11.92
N GLN A 288 2.53 10.63 11.81
CA GLN A 288 2.00 11.95 11.44
C GLN A 288 1.47 12.03 9.99
N ARG A 289 1.66 10.99 9.19
CA ARG A 289 1.11 10.84 7.83
C ARG A 289 0.36 9.53 7.61
N THR A 290 0.08 8.78 8.67
CA THR A 290 -0.47 7.42 8.58
C THR A 290 -1.84 7.32 9.25
N VAL A 291 -2.74 6.55 8.61
CA VAL A 291 -3.99 6.07 9.19
C VAL A 291 -3.93 4.55 9.28
N LEU A 292 -4.22 3.99 10.45
CA LEU A 292 -4.25 2.55 10.67
C LEU A 292 -5.69 2.06 10.77
N ILE A 293 -5.99 0.96 10.08
CA ILE A 293 -7.25 0.23 10.20
C ILE A 293 -6.92 -1.17 10.63
N ALA A 294 -7.33 -1.54 11.84
CA ALA A 294 -7.04 -2.83 12.44
C ALA A 294 -8.31 -3.68 12.54
N ASN A 295 -8.39 -4.73 11.75
CA ASN A 295 -9.37 -5.79 11.93
C ASN A 295 -8.63 -7.12 12.10
N THR A 296 -8.49 -7.57 13.34
CA THR A 296 -7.79 -8.80 13.68
C THR A 296 -8.65 -10.04 13.38
N SER A 297 -8.01 -11.21 13.31
CA SER A 297 -8.67 -12.47 12.93
C SER A 297 -9.78 -12.94 13.89
N ASN A 298 -9.78 -12.43 15.12
CA ASN A 298 -10.83 -12.71 16.13
C ASN A 298 -12.00 -11.70 16.11
N MET A 299 -11.92 -10.65 15.31
CA MET A 299 -13.02 -9.70 15.12
C MET A 299 -14.08 -10.24 14.15
N PRO A 300 -15.32 -9.72 14.18
CA PRO A 300 -16.40 -10.19 13.33
C PRO A 300 -16.08 -10.14 11.84
N VAL A 301 -16.56 -11.15 11.10
CA VAL A 301 -16.29 -11.32 9.66
C VAL A 301 -16.79 -10.15 8.81
N ALA A 302 -17.97 -9.61 9.14
CA ALA A 302 -18.52 -8.45 8.42
C ALA A 302 -17.65 -7.20 8.55
N ALA A 303 -17.10 -6.94 9.74
CA ALA A 303 -16.18 -5.83 9.94
C ALA A 303 -14.85 -6.03 9.17
N ARG A 304 -14.41 -7.29 9.02
CA ARG A 304 -13.27 -7.64 8.18
C ARG A 304 -13.53 -7.31 6.71
N GLU A 305 -14.70 -7.68 6.21
CA GLU A 305 -15.10 -7.34 4.83
C GLU A 305 -15.18 -5.83 4.61
N ALA A 306 -15.73 -5.09 5.56
CA ALA A 306 -15.88 -3.64 5.47
C ALA A 306 -14.54 -2.89 5.56
N SER A 307 -13.53 -3.43 6.23
CA SER A 307 -12.24 -2.75 6.51
C SER A 307 -11.53 -2.26 5.24
N ILE A 308 -11.57 -3.04 4.18
CA ILE A 308 -10.98 -2.69 2.88
C ILE A 308 -11.67 -1.46 2.28
N TYR A 309 -13.00 -1.41 2.34
CA TYR A 309 -13.77 -0.28 1.81
C TYR A 309 -13.60 0.98 2.67
N THR A 310 -13.51 0.83 3.98
CA THR A 310 -13.19 1.93 4.90
C THR A 310 -11.84 2.55 4.56
N GLY A 311 -10.81 1.71 4.38
CA GLY A 311 -9.47 2.16 4.03
C GLY A 311 -9.40 2.89 2.70
N ILE A 312 -9.96 2.29 1.64
CA ILE A 312 -9.89 2.90 0.31
C ILE A 312 -10.71 4.20 0.22
N THR A 313 -11.81 4.32 0.97
CA THR A 313 -12.60 5.56 1.02
C THR A 313 -11.84 6.70 1.69
N ILE A 314 -11.13 6.43 2.78
CA ILE A 314 -10.24 7.40 3.42
C ILE A 314 -9.10 7.79 2.47
N ALA A 315 -8.52 6.83 1.75
CA ALA A 315 -7.49 7.10 0.75
C ALA A 315 -8.01 8.01 -0.37
N GLU A 316 -9.22 7.78 -0.88
CA GLU A 316 -9.85 8.62 -1.90
C GLU A 316 -10.09 10.05 -1.41
N TYR A 317 -10.43 10.23 -0.14
CA TYR A 317 -10.62 11.55 0.44
C TYR A 317 -9.32 12.38 0.45
N PHE A 318 -8.20 11.79 0.85
CA PHE A 318 -6.89 12.45 0.78
C PHE A 318 -6.40 12.63 -0.66
N ARG A 319 -6.66 11.68 -1.56
CA ARG A 319 -6.43 11.85 -3.00
C ARG A 319 -7.14 13.07 -3.54
N ASP A 320 -8.39 13.31 -3.15
CA ASP A 320 -9.19 14.44 -3.61
C ASP A 320 -8.62 15.78 -3.15
N MET A 321 -7.87 15.80 -2.06
CA MET A 321 -7.09 16.97 -1.63
C MET A 321 -5.86 17.25 -2.51
N GLY A 322 -5.47 16.31 -3.37
CA GLY A 322 -4.30 16.41 -4.24
C GLY A 322 -3.06 15.72 -3.67
N TYR A 323 -3.22 14.85 -2.68
CA TYR A 323 -2.13 14.05 -2.12
C TYR A 323 -1.87 12.77 -2.90
N SER A 324 -0.62 12.30 -2.84
CA SER A 324 -0.25 10.93 -3.20
C SER A 324 -0.45 10.03 -1.99
N VAL A 325 -1.30 9.02 -2.13
CA VAL A 325 -1.67 8.10 -1.06
C VAL A 325 -1.21 6.70 -1.43
N ALA A 326 -0.59 5.99 -0.49
CA ALA A 326 -0.37 4.55 -0.59
C ALA A 326 -1.31 3.82 0.36
N ILE A 327 -2.02 2.83 -0.15
CA ILE A 327 -2.85 1.94 0.68
C ILE A 327 -2.27 0.54 0.66
N MET A 328 -1.97 0.00 1.86
CA MET A 328 -1.52 -1.37 2.06
C MET A 328 -2.67 -2.19 2.60
N ALA A 329 -2.96 -3.33 1.99
CA ALA A 329 -3.96 -4.27 2.49
C ALA A 329 -3.29 -5.60 2.86
N ASP A 330 -3.23 -5.90 4.14
CA ASP A 330 -2.64 -7.13 4.69
C ASP A 330 -3.70 -7.93 5.46
N SER A 331 -4.39 -8.93 4.89
CA SER A 331 -4.20 -9.39 3.52
C SER A 331 -5.54 -9.45 2.76
N THR A 332 -5.50 -9.27 1.47
CA THR A 332 -6.69 -9.39 0.60
C THR A 332 -7.24 -10.82 0.57
N SER A 333 -6.42 -11.84 0.85
CA SER A 333 -6.88 -13.22 1.01
C SER A 333 -7.85 -13.37 2.18
N ARG A 334 -7.59 -12.70 3.30
CA ARG A 334 -8.48 -12.72 4.46
C ARG A 334 -9.80 -11.98 4.19
N TRP A 335 -9.74 -10.93 3.39
CA TRP A 335 -10.94 -10.28 2.88
C TRP A 335 -11.77 -11.21 1.99
N ALA A 336 -11.13 -11.94 1.08
CA ALA A 336 -11.80 -12.93 0.23
C ALA A 336 -12.40 -14.09 1.05
N GLU A 337 -11.72 -14.55 2.10
CA GLU A 337 -12.27 -15.53 3.05
C GLU A 337 -13.53 -14.99 3.74
N ALA A 338 -13.57 -13.72 4.12
CA ALA A 338 -14.77 -13.08 4.67
C ALA A 338 -15.92 -13.09 3.67
N LEU A 339 -15.66 -12.76 2.40
CA LEU A 339 -16.67 -12.87 1.34
C LEU A 339 -17.19 -14.29 1.16
N ARG A 340 -16.31 -15.30 1.21
CA ARG A 340 -16.70 -16.71 1.12
C ARG A 340 -17.59 -17.13 2.30
N GLU A 341 -17.24 -16.72 3.52
CA GLU A 341 -18.03 -17.04 4.70
C GLU A 341 -19.42 -16.39 4.66
N MET A 342 -19.50 -15.13 4.24
CA MET A 342 -20.77 -14.40 4.09
C MET A 342 -21.66 -15.06 3.03
N SER A 343 -21.12 -15.35 1.85
CA SER A 343 -21.82 -16.02 0.74
C SER A 343 -22.33 -17.39 1.16
N GLY A 344 -21.52 -18.18 1.90
CA GLY A 344 -21.94 -19.48 2.41
C GLY A 344 -23.11 -19.38 3.41
N ARG A 345 -23.16 -18.34 4.25
CA ARG A 345 -24.28 -18.11 5.19
C ARG A 345 -25.56 -17.67 4.50
N LEU A 346 -25.45 -16.99 3.35
CA LEU A 346 -26.58 -16.63 2.49
C LEU A 346 -27.05 -17.78 1.61
N GLU A 347 -26.39 -18.92 1.67
CA GLU A 347 -26.70 -20.09 0.83
C GLU A 347 -26.60 -19.77 -0.67
N GLU A 348 -25.69 -18.84 -1.04
CA GLU A 348 -25.42 -18.52 -2.43
C GLU A 348 -24.71 -19.69 -3.12
N MET A 349 -24.93 -19.82 -4.45
CA MET A 349 -24.24 -20.86 -5.22
C MET A 349 -22.74 -20.61 -5.23
N PRO A 350 -21.91 -21.52 -4.73
CA PRO A 350 -20.47 -21.34 -4.69
C PRO A 350 -19.86 -21.43 -6.10
N GLY A 351 -18.85 -20.62 -6.34
CA GLY A 351 -17.93 -20.73 -7.46
C GLY A 351 -16.70 -21.60 -7.13
N ASP A 352 -15.59 -21.31 -7.80
CA ASP A 352 -14.33 -22.04 -7.62
C ASP A 352 -13.87 -22.03 -6.16
N GLU A 353 -13.47 -23.19 -5.62
CA GLU A 353 -13.02 -23.40 -4.24
C GLU A 353 -13.97 -22.84 -3.15
N GLY A 354 -15.26 -22.74 -3.47
CA GLY A 354 -16.28 -22.27 -2.52
C GLY A 354 -16.33 -20.73 -2.38
N TYR A 355 -15.60 -19.99 -3.18
CA TYR A 355 -15.71 -18.53 -3.23
C TYR A 355 -16.99 -18.10 -3.99
N PRO A 356 -17.53 -16.91 -3.69
CA PRO A 356 -18.66 -16.40 -4.46
C PRO A 356 -18.26 -16.14 -5.92
N ALA A 357 -19.20 -16.33 -6.85
CA ALA A 357 -18.98 -16.12 -8.28
C ALA A 357 -18.54 -14.67 -8.62
N TYR A 358 -18.88 -13.72 -7.75
CA TYR A 358 -18.52 -12.30 -7.89
C TYR A 358 -17.17 -11.91 -7.26
N LEU A 359 -16.37 -12.86 -6.79
CA LEU A 359 -15.06 -12.57 -6.17
C LEU A 359 -14.18 -11.70 -7.07
N GLY A 360 -14.05 -12.08 -8.34
CA GLY A 360 -13.24 -11.33 -9.31
C GLY A 360 -13.71 -9.88 -9.49
N SER A 361 -15.03 -9.67 -9.55
CA SER A 361 -15.60 -8.32 -9.66
C SER A 361 -15.32 -7.47 -8.43
N ARG A 362 -15.40 -8.05 -7.23
CA ARG A 362 -15.11 -7.32 -5.99
C ARG A 362 -13.64 -6.92 -5.87
N ILE A 363 -12.74 -7.81 -6.26
CA ILE A 363 -11.30 -7.51 -6.30
C ILE A 363 -11.03 -6.40 -7.34
N ALA A 364 -11.65 -6.47 -8.51
CA ALA A 364 -11.54 -5.44 -9.53
C ALA A 364 -12.05 -4.08 -9.04
N GLU A 365 -13.25 -4.03 -8.44
CA GLU A 365 -13.84 -2.80 -7.87
C GLU A 365 -12.88 -2.13 -6.86
N TYR A 366 -12.22 -2.91 -6.00
CA TYR A 366 -11.26 -2.38 -5.04
C TYR A 366 -10.06 -1.75 -5.74
N TYR A 367 -9.37 -2.49 -6.62
CA TYR A 367 -8.17 -1.99 -7.29
C TYR A 367 -8.47 -0.89 -8.32
N GLU A 368 -9.67 -0.85 -8.90
CA GLU A 368 -10.08 0.23 -9.80
C GLU A 368 -10.28 1.58 -9.09
N ARG A 369 -10.49 1.58 -7.79
CA ARG A 369 -10.52 2.80 -6.97
C ARG A 369 -9.12 3.41 -6.79
N ALA A 370 -8.06 2.64 -6.96
CA ALA A 370 -6.71 3.15 -7.10
C ALA A 370 -6.51 3.84 -8.45
N GLY A 371 -5.52 4.70 -8.54
CA GLY A 371 -5.17 5.38 -9.78
C GLY A 371 -4.67 6.80 -9.54
N ARG A 372 -4.13 7.40 -10.58
CA ARG A 372 -3.84 8.84 -10.66
C ARG A 372 -5.02 9.53 -11.30
N VAL A 373 -5.51 10.58 -10.70
CA VAL A 373 -6.70 11.29 -11.16
C VAL A 373 -6.50 12.80 -11.16
N LYS A 374 -7.24 13.46 -12.07
CA LYS A 374 -7.54 14.86 -11.94
C LYS A 374 -8.78 15.00 -11.05
N THR A 375 -8.67 15.74 -9.96
CA THR A 375 -9.73 15.88 -8.96
C THR A 375 -10.87 16.78 -9.47
N LEU A 376 -12.00 16.76 -8.77
CA LEU A 376 -13.06 17.75 -8.96
C LEU A 376 -12.59 19.13 -8.47
N GLY A 377 -13.32 20.16 -8.87
CA GLY A 377 -13.09 21.55 -8.48
C GLY A 377 -12.63 22.41 -9.64
N THR A 378 -12.61 23.71 -9.42
CA THR A 378 -12.16 24.73 -10.39
C THR A 378 -10.64 24.74 -10.54
N THR A 379 -9.92 24.41 -9.48
CA THR A 379 -8.44 24.33 -9.49
C THR A 379 -8.00 22.97 -10.02
N ALA A 380 -7.09 23.00 -11.00
CA ALA A 380 -6.51 21.76 -11.54
C ALA A 380 -5.59 21.12 -10.51
N ARG A 381 -6.08 20.12 -9.77
CA ARG A 381 -5.28 19.32 -8.85
C ARG A 381 -5.20 17.88 -9.35
N GLU A 382 -4.08 17.25 -9.07
CA GLU A 382 -3.87 15.83 -9.29
C GLU A 382 -3.63 15.15 -7.96
N GLY A 383 -4.20 13.98 -7.80
CA GLY A 383 -3.98 13.11 -6.66
C GLY A 383 -3.86 11.67 -7.10
N SER A 384 -3.28 10.83 -6.28
CA SER A 384 -3.09 9.42 -6.63
C SER A 384 -3.31 8.50 -5.45
N ILE A 385 -3.76 7.28 -5.75
CA ILE A 385 -3.80 6.16 -4.79
C ILE A 385 -3.03 5.01 -5.40
N THR A 386 -1.98 4.58 -4.73
CA THR A 386 -1.24 3.36 -5.05
C THR A 386 -1.73 2.25 -4.13
N ALA A 387 -2.28 1.18 -4.68
CA ALA A 387 -2.81 0.06 -3.90
C ALA A 387 -1.85 -1.12 -3.92
N ILE A 388 -1.48 -1.61 -2.73
CA ILE A 388 -0.60 -2.77 -2.56
C ILE A 388 -1.32 -3.79 -1.69
N GLY A 389 -1.62 -4.96 -2.25
CA GLY A 389 -2.32 -6.03 -1.57
C GLY A 389 -1.43 -7.25 -1.32
N ALA A 390 -1.32 -7.69 -0.07
CA ALA A 390 -0.74 -8.98 0.23
C ALA A 390 -1.73 -10.09 -0.12
N VAL A 391 -1.23 -11.14 -0.73
CA VAL A 391 -2.00 -12.35 -1.05
C VAL A 391 -1.32 -13.55 -0.41
N SER A 392 -2.10 -14.39 0.26
CA SER A 392 -1.60 -15.55 0.99
C SER A 392 -2.16 -16.84 0.37
N PRO A 393 -1.60 -17.29 -0.76
CA PRO A 393 -2.10 -18.50 -1.41
C PRO A 393 -1.85 -19.72 -0.51
N PRO A 394 -2.86 -20.57 -0.25
CA PRO A 394 -2.71 -21.79 0.52
C PRO A 394 -1.64 -22.71 -0.10
N GLY A 395 -0.70 -23.17 0.74
CA GLY A 395 0.42 -23.99 0.25
C GLY A 395 1.38 -23.33 -0.73
N GLY A 396 1.25 -22.01 -0.96
CA GLY A 396 2.03 -21.28 -1.97
C GLY A 396 1.53 -21.47 -3.41
N ASP A 397 0.35 -22.04 -3.60
CA ASP A 397 -0.23 -22.29 -4.91
C ASP A 397 -0.83 -21.00 -5.50
N ILE A 398 -0.11 -20.38 -6.43
CA ILE A 398 -0.55 -19.17 -7.13
C ILE A 398 -1.71 -19.40 -8.11
N SER A 399 -2.13 -20.63 -8.36
CA SER A 399 -3.27 -20.94 -9.23
C SER A 399 -4.62 -20.82 -8.52
N GLU A 400 -4.62 -20.58 -7.20
CA GLU A 400 -5.85 -20.42 -6.42
C GLU A 400 -6.66 -19.16 -6.84
N PRO A 401 -8.01 -19.15 -6.63
CA PRO A 401 -8.88 -18.13 -7.21
C PRO A 401 -8.56 -16.68 -6.82
N VAL A 402 -8.18 -16.42 -5.57
CA VAL A 402 -7.90 -15.04 -5.10
C VAL A 402 -6.65 -14.49 -5.79
N THR A 403 -5.58 -15.28 -5.82
CA THR A 403 -4.32 -14.89 -6.49
C THR A 403 -4.57 -14.68 -7.98
N GLN A 404 -5.22 -15.63 -8.66
CA GLN A 404 -5.50 -15.53 -10.10
C GLN A 404 -6.36 -14.32 -10.46
N ASN A 405 -7.41 -14.03 -9.70
CA ASN A 405 -8.22 -12.83 -9.94
C ASN A 405 -7.44 -11.55 -9.66
N THR A 406 -6.58 -11.53 -8.64
CA THR A 406 -5.72 -10.38 -8.35
C THR A 406 -4.73 -10.12 -9.47
N LEU A 407 -4.05 -11.17 -9.98
CA LEU A 407 -3.06 -11.06 -11.04
C LEU A 407 -3.62 -10.57 -12.38
N ARG A 408 -4.91 -10.78 -12.65
CA ARG A 408 -5.57 -10.27 -13.85
C ARG A 408 -5.77 -8.75 -13.81
N ILE A 409 -5.69 -8.14 -12.64
CA ILE A 409 -6.05 -6.74 -12.41
C ILE A 409 -4.82 -5.89 -12.13
N VAL A 410 -3.90 -6.37 -11.27
CA VAL A 410 -2.68 -5.64 -10.90
C VAL A 410 -1.65 -5.68 -12.01
N LYS A 411 -0.86 -4.62 -12.12
CA LYS A 411 0.22 -4.52 -13.11
C LYS A 411 1.59 -4.90 -12.54
N VAL A 412 1.69 -5.05 -11.23
CA VAL A 412 2.94 -5.37 -10.54
C VAL A 412 2.75 -6.60 -9.67
N PHE A 413 3.68 -7.52 -9.78
CA PHE A 413 3.72 -8.78 -9.06
C PHE A 413 5.06 -8.93 -8.35
N TRP A 414 5.05 -8.90 -7.02
CA TRP A 414 6.21 -9.15 -6.17
C TRP A 414 6.11 -10.53 -5.55
N GLY A 415 6.43 -11.55 -6.33
CA GLY A 415 6.33 -12.95 -5.92
C GLY A 415 7.37 -13.32 -4.86
N LEU A 416 6.90 -13.65 -3.66
CA LEU A 416 7.79 -14.08 -2.58
C LEU A 416 8.09 -15.58 -2.68
N ASP A 417 9.37 -15.92 -2.53
CA ASP A 417 9.91 -17.27 -2.67
C ASP A 417 10.34 -17.83 -1.32
N ALA A 418 9.79 -19.00 -0.96
CA ALA A 418 10.14 -19.69 0.27
C ALA A 418 11.61 -20.13 0.31
N GLN A 419 12.22 -20.47 -0.84
CA GLN A 419 13.63 -20.88 -0.89
C GLN A 419 14.57 -19.71 -0.62
N LEU A 420 14.25 -18.51 -1.14
CA LEU A 420 15.00 -17.29 -0.81
C LEU A 420 14.90 -16.97 0.68
N ALA A 421 13.70 -17.06 1.25
CA ALA A 421 13.48 -16.85 2.69
C ALA A 421 14.26 -17.86 3.55
N GLN A 422 14.25 -19.15 3.17
CA GLN A 422 15.05 -20.19 3.85
C GLN A 422 16.56 -19.93 3.80
N ARG A 423 17.05 -19.35 2.71
CA ARG A 423 18.44 -18.93 2.55
C ARG A 423 18.74 -17.59 3.24
N ARG A 424 17.76 -17.00 3.92
CA ARG A 424 17.84 -15.67 4.56
C ARG A 424 18.17 -14.54 3.57
N HIS A 425 17.75 -14.70 2.33
CA HIS A 425 17.81 -13.64 1.34
C HIS A 425 16.51 -12.82 1.40
N PHE A 426 16.59 -11.61 1.92
CA PHE A 426 15.46 -10.70 2.06
C PHE A 426 15.76 -9.36 1.36
N PRO A 427 14.73 -8.69 0.79
CA PRO A 427 13.36 -9.19 0.59
C PRO A 427 13.37 -10.47 -0.27
N ALA A 428 12.53 -11.44 0.09
CA ALA A 428 12.49 -12.73 -0.60
C ALA A 428 11.71 -12.68 -1.94
N ILE A 429 11.77 -11.53 -2.62
CA ILE A 429 11.14 -11.31 -3.92
C ILE A 429 11.94 -12.01 -5.00
N ASN A 430 11.32 -12.97 -5.66
CA ASN A 430 11.98 -13.73 -6.73
C ASN A 430 12.05 -12.89 -8.00
N TRP A 431 13.27 -12.56 -8.43
CA TRP A 431 13.52 -11.70 -9.58
C TRP A 431 13.27 -12.36 -10.93
N LEU A 432 13.15 -13.69 -11.00
CA LEU A 432 12.85 -14.41 -12.24
C LEU A 432 11.35 -14.59 -12.47
N SER A 433 10.54 -14.61 -11.41
CA SER A 433 9.09 -14.82 -11.48
C SER A 433 8.27 -13.55 -11.28
N SER A 434 8.85 -12.52 -10.67
CA SER A 434 8.20 -11.23 -10.48
C SER A 434 8.21 -10.38 -11.75
N TYR A 435 7.28 -9.43 -11.85
CA TYR A 435 7.22 -8.50 -12.97
C TYR A 435 6.60 -7.16 -12.58
N SER A 436 6.89 -6.15 -13.37
CA SER A 436 6.18 -4.88 -13.38
C SER A 436 5.89 -4.46 -14.81
N LEU A 437 4.63 -4.21 -15.11
CA LEU A 437 4.21 -3.68 -16.42
C LEU A 437 4.42 -2.16 -16.52
N TYR A 438 4.95 -1.52 -15.47
CA TYR A 438 5.34 -0.11 -15.48
C TYR A 438 6.83 0.09 -15.77
N GLN A 439 7.59 -0.99 -16.00
CA GLN A 439 9.06 -0.92 -16.11
C GLN A 439 9.53 0.06 -17.20
N ASP A 440 8.90 0.02 -18.38
CA ASP A 440 9.29 0.85 -19.51
C ASP A 440 8.94 2.32 -19.29
N GLU A 441 7.73 2.62 -18.79
CA GLU A 441 7.28 3.98 -18.49
C GLU A 441 8.10 4.61 -17.37
N VAL A 442 8.37 3.85 -16.31
CA VAL A 442 9.20 4.30 -15.19
C VAL A 442 10.65 4.53 -15.62
N GLY A 443 11.22 3.62 -16.41
CA GLY A 443 12.57 3.75 -16.94
C GLY A 443 12.71 5.04 -17.78
N GLN A 444 11.78 5.29 -18.69
CA GLN A 444 11.75 6.51 -19.50
C GLN A 444 11.57 7.77 -18.64
N TYR A 445 10.68 7.72 -17.64
CA TYR A 445 10.48 8.84 -16.73
C TYR A 445 11.78 9.20 -15.99
N ILE A 446 12.47 8.20 -15.43
CA ILE A 446 13.72 8.38 -14.68
C ILE A 446 14.82 8.90 -15.61
N ASP A 447 15.00 8.31 -16.80
CA ASP A 447 16.02 8.73 -17.76
C ASP A 447 15.86 10.19 -18.19
N GLN A 448 14.61 10.66 -18.32
CA GLN A 448 14.31 12.05 -18.68
C GLN A 448 14.51 13.04 -17.52
N HIS A 449 14.17 12.65 -16.29
CA HIS A 449 14.21 13.57 -15.14
C HIS A 449 15.58 13.60 -14.45
N GLU A 450 16.23 12.44 -14.34
CA GLU A 450 17.54 12.30 -13.68
C GLU A 450 18.72 12.40 -14.68
N GLN A 451 18.45 12.41 -15.99
CA GLN A 451 19.45 12.44 -17.06
C GLN A 451 20.48 11.30 -16.96
N ILE A 452 20.01 10.11 -16.62
CA ILE A 452 20.81 8.90 -16.50
C ILE A 452 20.24 7.79 -17.40
N SER A 453 21.06 6.84 -17.83
CA SER A 453 20.61 5.65 -18.59
C SER A 453 20.16 4.54 -17.63
N TRP A 454 19.11 4.81 -16.84
CA TRP A 454 18.64 3.85 -15.83
C TRP A 454 18.04 2.61 -16.47
N ALA A 455 17.18 2.77 -17.46
CA ALA A 455 16.52 1.67 -18.16
C ALA A 455 17.53 0.66 -18.75
N GLU A 456 18.63 1.16 -19.33
CA GLU A 456 19.70 0.32 -19.86
C GLU A 456 20.41 -0.48 -18.73
N LYS A 457 20.72 0.19 -17.60
CA LYS A 457 21.36 -0.47 -16.46
C LYS A 457 20.49 -1.59 -15.88
N VAL A 458 19.20 -1.33 -15.71
CA VAL A 458 18.24 -2.30 -15.21
C VAL A 458 18.13 -3.50 -16.15
N THR A 459 18.01 -3.25 -17.46
CA THR A 459 17.97 -4.31 -18.48
C THR A 459 19.23 -5.17 -18.44
N ARG A 460 20.40 -4.55 -18.35
CA ARG A 460 21.67 -5.28 -18.27
C ARG A 460 21.77 -6.13 -17.00
N ALA A 461 21.41 -5.58 -15.85
CA ALA A 461 21.43 -6.30 -14.58
C ALA A 461 20.47 -7.51 -14.60
N MET A 462 19.26 -7.35 -15.16
CA MET A 462 18.31 -8.44 -15.31
C MET A 462 18.85 -9.54 -16.26
N ASN A 463 19.48 -9.16 -17.38
CA ASN A 463 20.10 -10.12 -18.30
C ASN A 463 21.20 -10.94 -17.62
N LEU A 464 22.01 -10.32 -16.74
CA LEU A 464 23.03 -11.05 -15.98
C LEU A 464 22.40 -12.07 -15.03
N LEU A 465 21.31 -11.72 -14.34
CA LEU A 465 20.60 -12.64 -13.44
C LEU A 465 19.92 -13.79 -14.20
N GLN A 466 19.35 -13.52 -15.37
CA GLN A 466 18.77 -14.57 -16.23
C GLN A 466 19.85 -15.51 -16.76
N LYS A 467 20.97 -14.95 -17.19
CA LYS A 467 22.10 -15.75 -17.67
C LYS A 467 22.70 -16.61 -16.56
N GLU A 468 22.82 -16.09 -15.33
CA GLU A 468 23.23 -16.87 -14.17
C GLU A 468 22.33 -18.10 -13.98
N SER A 469 21.01 -17.94 -14.08
CA SER A 469 20.06 -19.04 -13.93
C SER A 469 20.29 -20.15 -14.97
N GLU A 470 20.53 -19.78 -16.23
CA GLU A 470 20.89 -20.75 -17.29
C GLU A 470 22.21 -21.45 -16.99
N LEU A 471 23.22 -20.70 -16.58
CA LEU A 471 24.55 -21.23 -16.27
C LEU A 471 24.53 -22.13 -15.03
N GLN A 472 23.72 -21.84 -14.04
CA GLN A 472 23.55 -22.69 -12.85
C GLN A 472 23.00 -24.07 -13.19
N GLU A 473 22.13 -24.20 -14.19
CA GLU A 473 21.68 -25.51 -14.67
C GLU A 473 22.81 -26.31 -15.29
N ILE A 474 23.69 -25.64 -16.06
CA ILE A 474 24.90 -26.29 -16.65
C ILE A 474 25.84 -26.72 -15.52
N VAL A 475 26.14 -25.84 -14.57
CA VAL A 475 27.02 -26.13 -13.42
C VAL A 475 26.50 -27.32 -12.60
N ARG A 476 25.20 -27.43 -12.40
CA ARG A 476 24.59 -28.55 -11.68
C ARG A 476 24.79 -29.91 -12.39
N LEU A 477 24.86 -29.90 -13.72
CA LEU A 477 25.00 -31.11 -14.51
C LEU A 477 26.47 -31.52 -14.72
N VAL A 478 27.37 -30.58 -14.99
CA VAL A 478 28.74 -30.87 -15.46
C VAL A 478 29.85 -30.20 -14.64
N GLY A 479 29.49 -29.41 -13.62
CA GLY A 479 30.45 -28.75 -12.74
C GLY A 479 30.87 -27.35 -13.19
N LEU A 480 31.42 -26.55 -12.25
CA LEU A 480 31.85 -25.17 -12.48
C LEU A 480 33.00 -25.04 -13.47
N ASP A 481 33.90 -26.04 -13.50
CA ASP A 481 35.09 -26.03 -14.34
C ASP A 481 34.79 -26.18 -15.84
N SER A 482 33.58 -26.55 -16.18
CA SER A 482 33.13 -26.63 -17.58
C SER A 482 32.76 -25.28 -18.19
N LEU A 483 32.60 -24.23 -17.37
CA LEU A 483 32.25 -22.90 -17.84
C LEU A 483 33.47 -22.18 -18.44
N SER A 484 33.20 -21.39 -19.49
CA SER A 484 34.20 -20.45 -20.01
C SER A 484 34.54 -19.39 -18.94
N GLU A 485 35.72 -18.79 -19.03
CA GLU A 485 36.10 -17.69 -18.13
C GLU A 485 35.14 -16.52 -18.21
N LYS A 486 34.62 -16.24 -19.39
CA LYS A 486 33.58 -15.22 -19.62
C LYS A 486 32.30 -15.54 -18.84
N ASP A 487 31.84 -16.81 -18.88
CA ASP A 487 30.63 -17.22 -18.13
C ASP A 487 30.87 -17.20 -16.62
N ARG A 488 32.08 -17.52 -16.16
CA ARG A 488 32.44 -17.40 -14.73
C ARG A 488 32.43 -15.97 -14.25
N LEU A 489 32.89 -14.98 -15.05
CA LEU A 489 32.75 -13.56 -14.74
C LEU A 489 31.28 -13.13 -14.67
N THR A 490 30.46 -13.57 -15.63
CA THR A 490 29.01 -13.33 -15.63
C THR A 490 28.35 -13.86 -14.37
N MET A 491 28.69 -15.10 -13.95
CA MET A 491 28.17 -15.66 -12.70
C MET A 491 28.63 -14.86 -11.46
N ASN A 492 29.88 -14.36 -11.46
CA ASN A 492 30.36 -13.52 -10.37
C ASN A 492 29.62 -12.18 -10.32
N ALA A 493 29.40 -11.51 -11.45
CA ALA A 493 28.64 -10.26 -11.52
C ALA A 493 27.19 -10.44 -11.06
N ALA A 494 26.53 -11.50 -11.51
CA ALA A 494 25.18 -11.84 -11.08
C ALA A 494 25.10 -12.14 -9.58
N LYS A 495 26.12 -12.84 -9.03
CA LYS A 495 26.23 -13.05 -7.58
C LYS A 495 26.34 -11.71 -6.83
N MET A 496 27.16 -10.78 -7.30
CA MET A 496 27.27 -9.44 -6.69
C MET A 496 25.93 -8.70 -6.74
N ILE A 497 25.19 -8.76 -7.87
CA ILE A 497 23.84 -8.17 -7.93
C ILE A 497 22.93 -8.81 -6.87
N ARG A 498 22.91 -10.11 -6.77
CA ARG A 498 22.05 -10.86 -5.85
C ARG A 498 22.37 -10.60 -4.38
N GLU A 499 23.64 -10.69 -4.00
CA GLU A 499 24.08 -10.67 -2.59
C GLU A 499 24.43 -9.26 -2.09
N ASP A 500 25.06 -8.44 -2.95
CA ASP A 500 25.57 -7.13 -2.54
C ASP A 500 24.59 -6.00 -2.86
N TYR A 501 23.64 -6.22 -3.79
CA TYR A 501 22.65 -5.22 -4.17
C TYR A 501 21.22 -5.60 -3.78
N LEU A 502 20.70 -6.76 -4.20
CA LEU A 502 19.30 -7.13 -3.97
C LEU A 502 19.02 -7.52 -2.52
N GLN A 503 19.97 -8.19 -1.86
CA GLN A 503 19.82 -8.53 -0.46
C GLN A 503 19.90 -7.27 0.40
N GLN A 504 18.83 -6.98 1.13
CA GLN A 504 18.65 -5.78 1.94
C GLN A 504 18.12 -6.14 3.31
N ASN A 505 18.78 -5.66 4.38
CA ASN A 505 18.40 -5.99 5.74
C ASN A 505 17.43 -4.94 6.30
N ALA A 506 16.17 -5.33 6.48
CA ALA A 506 15.13 -4.47 7.02
C ALA A 506 15.37 -4.00 8.49
N PHE A 507 16.27 -4.66 9.21
CA PHE A 507 16.58 -4.39 10.62
C PHE A 507 17.95 -3.70 10.82
N ASP A 508 18.64 -3.35 9.74
CA ASP A 508 19.88 -2.59 9.78
C ASP A 508 19.58 -1.09 9.70
N GLU A 509 20.28 -0.28 10.49
CA GLU A 509 20.02 1.17 10.56
C GLU A 509 20.27 1.89 9.22
N VAL A 510 21.18 1.39 8.39
CA VAL A 510 21.55 2.00 7.11
C VAL A 510 20.93 1.25 5.94
N ASP A 511 21.02 -0.09 5.93
CA ASP A 511 20.61 -0.90 4.80
C ASP A 511 19.09 -1.04 4.67
N THR A 512 18.31 -0.75 5.74
CA THR A 512 16.83 -0.81 5.74
C THR A 512 16.19 0.09 4.68
N TYR A 513 16.84 1.20 4.36
CA TYR A 513 16.43 2.18 3.34
C TYR A 513 17.59 2.56 2.45
N THR A 514 17.36 2.62 1.15
CA THR A 514 18.36 3.07 0.18
C THR A 514 17.74 4.14 -0.73
N SER A 515 18.29 5.36 -0.68
CA SER A 515 17.84 6.43 -1.58
C SER A 515 18.03 6.05 -3.05
N PHE A 516 17.23 6.60 -3.94
CA PHE A 516 17.34 6.29 -5.36
C PHE A 516 18.75 6.61 -5.92
N SER A 517 19.33 7.73 -5.51
CA SER A 517 20.70 8.11 -5.91
C SER A 517 21.75 7.10 -5.46
N LYS A 518 21.61 6.54 -4.26
CA LYS A 518 22.48 5.50 -3.76
C LYS A 518 22.26 4.17 -4.49
N GLN A 519 21.01 3.82 -4.82
CA GLN A 519 20.70 2.64 -5.65
C GLN A 519 21.40 2.72 -7.01
N VAL A 520 21.34 3.89 -7.67
CA VAL A 520 22.04 4.14 -8.94
C VAL A 520 23.54 3.95 -8.81
N ALA A 521 24.15 4.48 -7.75
CA ALA A 521 25.60 4.38 -7.52
C ALA A 521 26.04 2.93 -7.27
N LEU A 522 25.31 2.21 -6.40
CA LEU A 522 25.60 0.80 -6.09
C LEU A 522 25.51 -0.10 -7.32
N LEU A 523 24.42 0.00 -8.08
CA LEU A 523 24.23 -0.80 -9.28
C LEU A 523 25.26 -0.43 -10.36
N THR A 524 25.55 0.84 -10.53
CA THR A 524 26.56 1.32 -11.50
C THR A 524 27.93 0.72 -11.20
N ASN A 525 28.35 0.65 -9.94
CA ASN A 525 29.65 0.07 -9.56
C ASN A 525 29.73 -1.42 -9.93
N ILE A 526 28.68 -2.20 -9.66
CA ILE A 526 28.65 -3.63 -10.01
C ILE A 526 28.69 -3.83 -11.53
N LEU A 527 27.90 -3.05 -12.27
CA LEU A 527 27.85 -3.14 -13.73
C LEU A 527 29.16 -2.66 -14.38
N THR A 528 29.83 -1.67 -13.78
CA THR A 528 31.15 -1.21 -14.22
C THR A 528 32.20 -2.30 -13.97
N PHE A 529 32.16 -2.95 -12.79
CA PHE A 529 33.06 -4.06 -12.48
C PHE A 529 32.90 -5.20 -13.50
N ASP A 530 31.66 -5.61 -13.82
CA ASP A 530 31.40 -6.60 -14.84
C ASP A 530 31.98 -6.18 -16.20
N GLN A 531 31.66 -4.96 -16.64
CA GLN A 531 32.08 -4.46 -17.95
C GLN A 531 33.60 -4.39 -18.09
N GLU A 532 34.29 -3.84 -17.10
CA GLU A 532 35.74 -3.70 -17.14
C GLU A 532 36.44 -5.06 -16.97
N SER A 533 35.87 -5.99 -16.19
CA SER A 533 36.38 -7.37 -16.08
C SER A 533 36.25 -8.14 -17.39
N GLN A 534 35.14 -8.02 -18.10
CA GLN A 534 34.96 -8.63 -19.42
C GLN A 534 35.95 -8.04 -20.44
N LYS A 535 36.19 -6.73 -20.43
CA LYS A 535 37.19 -6.08 -21.25
C LYS A 535 38.63 -6.53 -20.91
N ALA A 536 38.94 -6.65 -19.61
CA ALA A 536 40.25 -7.15 -19.17
C ALA A 536 40.51 -8.55 -19.69
N LEU A 537 39.50 -9.43 -19.66
CA LEU A 537 39.58 -10.78 -20.22
C LEU A 537 39.82 -10.75 -21.74
N GLU A 538 39.10 -9.87 -22.47
CA GLU A 538 39.28 -9.70 -23.93
C GLU A 538 40.66 -9.15 -24.29
N LEU A 539 41.29 -8.40 -23.38
CA LEU A 539 42.65 -7.86 -23.53
C LEU A 539 43.74 -8.86 -23.06
N GLY A 540 43.37 -10.08 -22.68
CA GLY A 540 44.30 -11.16 -22.36
C GLY A 540 44.58 -11.42 -20.88
N ALA A 541 43.92 -10.73 -19.96
CA ALA A 541 43.99 -11.09 -18.54
C ALA A 541 43.23 -12.41 -18.28
N TYR A 542 43.68 -13.22 -17.35
CA TYR A 542 42.99 -14.47 -16.96
C TYR A 542 41.96 -14.24 -15.86
N PHE A 543 40.93 -15.08 -15.83
CA PHE A 543 39.89 -15.02 -14.79
C PHE A 543 40.49 -15.03 -13.37
N THR A 544 41.49 -15.87 -13.12
CA THR A 544 42.16 -15.96 -11.81
C THR A 544 42.84 -14.66 -11.40
N GLU A 545 43.56 -14.03 -12.34
CA GLU A 545 44.24 -12.74 -12.09
C GLU A 545 43.23 -11.61 -11.75
N ILE A 546 42.14 -11.56 -12.50
CA ILE A 546 41.05 -10.60 -12.25
C ILE A 546 40.48 -10.85 -10.85
N MET A 547 40.15 -12.08 -10.52
CA MET A 547 39.50 -12.40 -9.24
C MET A 547 40.43 -12.22 -8.04
N GLU A 548 41.71 -12.57 -8.14
CA GLU A 548 42.70 -12.37 -7.07
C GLU A 548 43.08 -10.90 -6.91
N GLY A 549 43.26 -10.20 -8.04
CA GLY A 549 43.66 -8.79 -8.05
C GLY A 549 42.56 -7.84 -7.56
N THR A 550 41.30 -8.28 -7.53
CA THR A 550 40.14 -7.45 -7.15
C THR A 550 39.48 -7.84 -5.83
N VAL A 551 40.07 -8.72 -5.01
CA VAL A 551 39.46 -9.17 -3.74
C VAL A 551 39.06 -8.00 -2.84
N ALA A 552 40.00 -7.09 -2.55
CA ALA A 552 39.76 -5.94 -1.68
C ALA A 552 38.73 -4.96 -2.28
N LEU A 553 38.75 -4.77 -3.59
CA LEU A 553 37.82 -3.91 -4.31
C LEU A 553 36.40 -4.46 -4.26
N ARG A 554 36.23 -5.75 -4.50
CA ARG A 554 34.92 -6.42 -4.42
C ARG A 554 34.35 -6.40 -3.00
N ASP A 555 35.17 -6.57 -1.96
CA ASP A 555 34.74 -6.43 -0.57
C ASP A 555 34.24 -5.00 -0.27
N ARG A 556 34.90 -3.98 -0.81
CA ARG A 556 34.44 -2.58 -0.67
C ARG A 556 33.13 -2.32 -1.44
N ILE A 557 32.96 -2.88 -2.64
CA ILE A 557 31.70 -2.80 -3.39
C ILE A 557 30.59 -3.45 -2.56
N ALA A 558 30.80 -4.64 -2.03
CA ALA A 558 29.83 -5.37 -1.22
C ALA A 558 29.42 -4.62 0.05
N ARG A 559 30.36 -3.94 0.71
CA ARG A 559 30.12 -3.14 1.92
C ARG A 559 29.53 -1.77 1.65
N SER A 560 29.51 -1.30 0.41
CA SER A 560 29.01 0.04 0.06
C SER A 560 27.54 0.24 0.45
N LYS A 561 26.72 -0.80 0.52
CA LYS A 561 25.33 -0.71 0.96
C LYS A 561 25.19 -0.24 2.43
N PHE A 562 26.19 -0.44 3.28
CA PHE A 562 26.23 0.00 4.68
C PHE A 562 26.83 1.40 4.87
N ILE A 563 27.22 2.09 3.81
CA ILE A 563 27.69 3.47 3.86
C ILE A 563 26.48 4.41 3.97
N HIS A 564 26.53 5.38 4.89
CA HIS A 564 25.47 6.36 5.08
C HIS A 564 25.23 7.24 3.85
N GLU A 565 24.01 7.75 3.71
CA GLU A 565 23.58 8.57 2.56
C GLU A 565 24.41 9.87 2.40
N ASP A 566 24.90 10.46 3.48
CA ASP A 566 25.75 11.64 3.49
C ASP A 566 27.14 11.40 2.87
N GLN A 567 27.54 10.15 2.73
CA GLN A 567 28.80 9.71 2.13
C GLN A 567 28.65 9.15 0.71
N LEU A 568 27.57 9.47 0.03
CA LEU A 568 27.28 8.99 -1.34
C LEU A 568 28.44 9.20 -2.32
N ALA A 569 29.17 10.32 -2.20
CA ALA A 569 30.34 10.61 -3.03
C ALA A 569 31.44 9.53 -2.95
N THR A 570 31.60 8.89 -1.80
CA THR A 570 32.55 7.78 -1.60
C THR A 570 32.14 6.55 -2.42
N ILE A 571 30.84 6.28 -2.51
CA ILE A 571 30.30 5.17 -3.31
C ILE A 571 30.48 5.47 -4.81
N GLN A 572 30.23 6.71 -5.22
CA GLN A 572 30.37 7.14 -6.61
C GLN A 572 31.84 7.09 -7.09
N ALA A 573 32.78 7.42 -6.23
CA ALA A 573 34.21 7.40 -6.54
C ALA A 573 34.75 5.98 -6.83
N LEU A 574 34.08 4.92 -6.31
CA LEU A 574 34.49 3.53 -6.59
C LEU A 574 34.46 3.19 -8.08
N LYS A 575 33.62 3.82 -8.88
CA LYS A 575 33.54 3.59 -10.32
C LYS A 575 34.88 3.83 -11.03
N GLU A 576 35.57 4.91 -10.71
CA GLU A 576 36.87 5.25 -11.29
C GLU A 576 37.94 4.27 -10.80
N GLU A 577 37.96 3.97 -9.52
CA GLU A 577 38.89 3.01 -8.94
C GLU A 577 38.73 1.59 -9.55
N ILE A 578 37.50 1.15 -9.84
CA ILE A 578 37.22 -0.11 -10.53
C ILE A 578 37.93 -0.13 -11.89
N SER A 579 37.76 0.91 -12.68
CA SER A 579 38.37 1.01 -14.01
C SER A 579 39.90 1.04 -13.92
N GLU A 580 40.46 1.84 -13.02
CA GLU A 580 41.91 1.93 -12.82
C GLU A 580 42.53 0.59 -12.39
N THR A 581 41.88 -0.10 -11.42
CA THR A 581 42.40 -1.39 -10.91
C THR A 581 42.43 -2.44 -11.99
N LEU A 582 41.38 -2.55 -12.82
CA LEU A 582 41.30 -3.53 -13.89
C LEU A 582 42.27 -3.20 -15.03
N HIS A 583 42.47 -1.91 -15.37
CA HIS A 583 43.50 -1.49 -16.31
C HIS A 583 44.93 -1.85 -15.82
N GLN A 584 45.19 -1.73 -14.52
CA GLN A 584 46.50 -2.13 -13.96
C GLN A 584 46.73 -3.65 -14.04
N ILE A 585 45.69 -4.48 -13.89
CA ILE A 585 45.78 -5.92 -14.03
C ILE A 585 46.16 -6.29 -15.48
N VAL A 586 45.50 -5.71 -16.47
CA VAL A 586 45.82 -5.89 -17.89
C VAL A 586 47.24 -5.46 -18.20
N ALA A 587 47.71 -4.32 -17.70
CA ALA A 587 49.06 -3.82 -17.92
C ALA A 587 50.14 -4.73 -17.33
N LYS A 588 49.89 -5.40 -16.20
CA LYS A 588 50.84 -6.35 -15.58
C LYS A 588 50.89 -7.67 -16.35
N GLY A 589 49.72 -8.24 -16.78
CA GLY A 589 49.67 -9.46 -17.54
C GLY A 589 50.33 -9.35 -18.94
N GLY A 590 50.28 -8.15 -19.57
CA GLY A 590 51.00 -7.88 -20.83
C GLY A 590 52.52 -7.88 -20.71
N VAL A 591 53.08 -7.58 -19.55
CA VAL A 591 54.53 -7.56 -19.31
C VAL A 591 55.10 -8.96 -19.08
N ASP A 592 54.31 -9.88 -18.52
CA ASP A 592 54.75 -11.26 -18.30
C ASP A 592 54.70 -12.12 -19.61
N ASN A 593 53.78 -11.81 -20.53
CA ASN A 593 53.71 -12.45 -21.84
C ASN A 593 54.84 -12.04 -22.83
N GLU A 594 55.59 -10.96 -22.57
CA GLU A 594 56.78 -10.59 -23.35
C GLU A 594 58.08 -11.21 -22.79
N ARG A 595 58.00 -12.00 -21.70
CA ARG A 595 59.18 -12.64 -21.08
C ARG A 595 59.27 -14.17 -21.25
N ASP A 596 58.25 -14.78 -21.82
CA ASP A 596 58.27 -16.20 -22.27
C ASP A 596 58.36 -16.27 -23.79
#